data_d536bfcb0442566392dab9bed6306d5f
#
_entry.id   d536bfcb0442566392dab9bed6306d5f
#
_cell.length_a   1.000
_cell.length_b   1.000
_cell.length_c   1.000
_cell.angle_alpha   90.00
_cell.angle_beta   90.00
_cell.angle_gamma   90.00
#
_symmetry.space_group_name_H-M   'P 1'
#
loop_
_entity.id
_entity.type
_entity.pdbx_description
1 polymer ?
#
loop_
_entity_poly.entity_id
_entity_poly.type
_entity_poly.pdbx_seq_one_letter_code
_entity_poly.pdbx_strand_id
1 'polypeptide(L)'
;MNERRIALMRILDSRKKYTARELAERFGVSIRTIQRDLDYLQQTGLPLYTETGPHGGYRALPNRLLPPLHLARDEALGLFLMLQLLENIPDIPFGSVRRHLSEHYYAELPQDVQGNINQLKDYISFRMMPTHADAPHTSLILEAALNKRKVNMHYRSASGAKWTQVYPIGLYFDHGYWYMPAHSRDRIILYRSDRVITLTMLDETLDSLPTLQEWLASEDSRVGIPSKIRFTALGARLAESDALFHNVSHQEGRGQEWQGYIPVEEFGYVSRLLLKYGPEAEVVYPKELRTLVRKLLQDSLNPYLEDDEE
;
A
#
# COMPACT_ATOMS: atom_id res chain seq x y z
N MET A 1 26.75 4.35 21.38
CA MET A 1 27.47 3.19 20.78
C MET A 1 28.50 3.72 19.80
N ASN A 2 29.72 3.15 19.71
CA ASN A 2 30.78 3.66 18.82
C ASN A 2 30.45 3.25 17.37
N GLU A 3 30.71 4.13 16.37
CA GLU A 3 30.47 3.89 14.92
C GLU A 3 31.05 2.57 14.43
N ARG A 4 32.22 2.17 14.93
CA ARG A 4 32.84 0.87 14.61
C ARG A 4 31.95 -0.31 15.01
N ARG A 5 31.31 -0.28 16.18
CA ARG A 5 30.42 -1.36 16.64
C ARG A 5 29.16 -1.46 15.80
N ILE A 6 28.63 -0.33 15.35
CA ILE A 6 27.49 -0.30 14.42
C ILE A 6 27.89 -0.93 13.07
N ALA A 7 29.05 -0.55 12.54
CA ALA A 7 29.56 -1.10 11.30
C ALA A 7 29.86 -2.60 11.43
N LEU A 8 30.40 -3.04 12.57
CA LEU A 8 30.66 -4.45 12.87
C LEU A 8 29.36 -5.27 12.92
N MET A 9 28.32 -4.74 13.57
CA MET A 9 27.01 -5.36 13.63
C MET A 9 26.40 -5.55 12.21
N ARG A 10 26.47 -4.51 11.34
CA ARG A 10 26.01 -4.59 9.95
C ARG A 10 26.74 -5.64 9.11
N ILE A 11 28.05 -5.81 9.33
CA ILE A 11 28.84 -6.81 8.60
C ILE A 11 28.45 -8.21 9.05
N LEU A 12 28.25 -8.44 10.33
CA LEU A 12 27.88 -9.74 10.89
C LEU A 12 26.45 -10.16 10.50
N ASP A 13 25.55 -9.20 10.29
CA ASP A 13 24.18 -9.44 9.83
C ASP A 13 24.11 -10.02 8.40
N SER A 14 25.18 -9.91 7.62
CA SER A 14 25.29 -10.47 6.26
C SER A 14 25.26 -12.00 6.17
N ARG A 15 25.04 -12.72 7.27
CA ARG A 15 25.03 -14.19 7.41
C ARG A 15 26.35 -14.88 7.00
N LYS A 16 27.40 -14.12 6.70
CA LYS A 16 28.72 -14.65 6.44
C LYS A 16 29.47 -14.87 7.75
N LYS A 17 30.32 -15.88 7.74
CA LYS A 17 31.27 -16.14 8.84
C LYS A 17 32.52 -15.27 8.63
N TYR A 18 32.96 -14.61 9.68
CA TYR A 18 34.17 -13.80 9.69
C TYR A 18 35.05 -14.20 10.85
N THR A 19 36.34 -14.32 10.60
CA THR A 19 37.33 -14.52 11.68
C THR A 19 37.59 -13.17 12.38
N ALA A 20 38.04 -13.23 13.63
CA ALA A 20 38.46 -12.01 14.36
C ALA A 20 39.61 -11.28 13.63
N ARG A 21 40.45 -12.01 12.90
CA ARG A 21 41.55 -11.46 12.11
C ARG A 21 41.05 -10.67 10.91
N GLU A 22 40.16 -11.23 10.12
CA GLU A 22 39.54 -10.52 8.97
C GLU A 22 38.82 -9.24 9.41
N LEU A 23 38.11 -9.30 10.54
CA LEU A 23 37.44 -8.11 11.09
C LEU A 23 38.46 -7.09 11.58
N ALA A 24 39.56 -7.52 12.25
CA ALA A 24 40.60 -6.64 12.72
C ALA A 24 41.31 -5.92 11.55
N GLU A 25 41.64 -6.64 10.50
CA GLU A 25 42.22 -6.08 9.26
C GLU A 25 41.26 -5.08 8.60
N ARG A 26 40.01 -5.44 8.48
CA ARG A 26 38.97 -4.57 7.84
C ARG A 26 38.72 -3.26 8.57
N PHE A 27 38.80 -3.29 9.89
CA PHE A 27 38.58 -2.10 10.72
C PHE A 27 39.86 -1.38 11.17
N GLY A 28 41.03 -1.88 10.77
CA GLY A 28 42.32 -1.29 11.12
C GLY A 28 42.59 -1.27 12.63
N VAL A 29 42.13 -2.28 13.36
CA VAL A 29 42.30 -2.42 14.82
C VAL A 29 42.89 -3.75 15.23
N SER A 30 43.30 -3.90 16.49
CA SER A 30 43.81 -5.17 17.00
C SER A 30 42.68 -6.23 17.12
N ILE A 31 43.06 -7.53 17.01
CA ILE A 31 42.18 -8.66 17.25
C ILE A 31 41.48 -8.54 18.62
N ARG A 32 42.23 -8.12 19.64
CA ARG A 32 41.72 -7.92 21.01
C ARG A 32 40.62 -6.85 21.05
N THR A 33 40.75 -5.79 20.24
CA THR A 33 39.75 -4.75 20.15
C THR A 33 38.46 -5.30 19.52
N ILE A 34 38.58 -6.09 18.44
CA ILE A 34 37.44 -6.75 17.80
C ILE A 34 36.75 -7.71 18.77
N GLN A 35 37.49 -8.54 19.47
CA GLN A 35 36.89 -9.47 20.44
C GLN A 35 36.09 -8.71 21.51
N ARG A 36 36.66 -7.66 22.06
CA ARG A 36 35.95 -6.80 23.04
C ARG A 36 34.69 -6.13 22.47
N ASP A 37 34.73 -5.77 21.21
CA ASP A 37 33.52 -5.19 20.55
C ASP A 37 32.47 -6.26 20.26
N LEU A 38 32.90 -7.50 19.90
CA LEU A 38 32.01 -8.65 19.70
C LEU A 38 31.36 -9.08 21.03
N ASP A 39 32.13 -9.15 22.11
CA ASP A 39 31.63 -9.46 23.46
C ASP A 39 30.57 -8.42 23.90
N TYR A 40 30.87 -7.15 23.63
CA TYR A 40 29.91 -6.08 23.93
C TYR A 40 28.61 -6.23 23.10
N LEU A 41 28.73 -6.51 21.80
CA LEU A 41 27.55 -6.72 20.94
C LEU A 41 26.73 -7.94 21.39
N GLN A 42 27.38 -9.01 21.83
CA GLN A 42 26.71 -10.18 22.37
C GLN A 42 25.99 -9.86 23.68
N GLN A 43 26.61 -9.09 24.57
CA GLN A 43 25.98 -8.64 25.82
C GLN A 43 24.81 -7.67 25.57
N THR A 44 24.82 -6.94 24.48
CA THR A 44 23.73 -6.04 24.09
C THR A 44 22.64 -6.71 23.24
N GLY A 45 22.70 -8.07 23.14
CA GLY A 45 21.61 -8.86 22.55
C GLY A 45 21.84 -9.32 21.10
N LEU A 46 23.01 -9.05 20.49
CA LEU A 46 23.33 -9.63 19.18
C LEU A 46 23.67 -11.13 19.36
N PRO A 47 22.86 -12.05 18.83
CA PRO A 47 23.11 -13.49 19.00
C PRO A 47 24.25 -13.93 18.08
N LEU A 48 25.46 -13.93 18.62
CA LEU A 48 26.66 -14.40 17.93
C LEU A 48 26.91 -15.86 18.23
N TYR A 49 27.11 -16.63 17.19
CA TYR A 49 27.67 -17.98 17.28
C TYR A 49 29.17 -17.92 17.00
N THR A 50 29.97 -18.48 17.93
CA THR A 50 31.42 -18.55 17.83
C THR A 50 31.84 -20.00 17.56
N GLU A 51 32.45 -20.25 16.42
CA GLU A 51 33.13 -21.52 16.14
C GLU A 51 34.59 -21.40 16.54
N THR A 52 35.06 -22.32 17.36
CA THR A 52 36.48 -22.43 17.76
C THR A 52 37.23 -23.35 16.81
N GLY A 53 38.50 -23.05 16.55
CA GLY A 53 39.39 -23.89 15.72
C GLY A 53 40.04 -23.12 14.56
N PRO A 54 40.88 -23.79 13.75
CA PRO A 54 41.67 -23.19 12.66
C PRO A 54 40.80 -22.50 11.60
N HIS A 55 39.57 -22.96 11.43
CA HIS A 55 38.55 -22.40 10.54
C HIS A 55 37.39 -21.74 11.31
N GLY A 56 37.61 -21.44 12.59
CA GLY A 56 36.66 -20.78 13.47
C GLY A 56 36.32 -19.36 13.04
N GLY A 57 35.29 -18.80 13.62
CA GLY A 57 34.89 -17.43 13.34
C GLY A 57 33.58 -17.06 14.02
N TYR A 58 33.16 -15.86 13.78
CA TYR A 58 31.93 -15.28 14.32
C TYR A 58 30.88 -15.19 13.21
N ARG A 59 29.66 -15.60 13.52
CA ARG A 59 28.49 -15.48 12.65
C ARG A 59 27.30 -15.08 13.49
N ALA A 60 26.51 -14.14 13.02
CA ALA A 60 25.21 -13.91 13.63
C ALA A 60 24.31 -15.13 13.38
N LEU A 61 23.68 -15.63 14.43
CA LEU A 61 22.62 -16.63 14.28
C LEU A 61 21.49 -16.02 13.47
N PRO A 62 20.79 -16.80 12.63
CA PRO A 62 19.59 -16.33 11.97
C PRO A 62 18.56 -16.01 13.04
N ASN A 63 18.60 -14.76 13.51
CA ASN A 63 17.64 -14.26 14.47
C ASN A 63 16.45 -13.69 13.70
N ARG A 64 15.25 -14.03 14.12
CA ARG A 64 14.03 -13.41 13.59
C ARG A 64 13.84 -11.97 14.11
N LEU A 65 14.69 -11.55 15.07
CA LEU A 65 14.70 -10.18 15.56
C LEU A 65 15.60 -9.31 14.66
N LEU A 66 15.04 -8.25 14.12
CA LEU A 66 15.79 -7.25 13.38
C LEU A 66 16.71 -6.46 14.34
N PRO A 67 17.83 -5.90 13.84
CA PRO A 67 18.70 -5.05 14.64
C PRO A 67 17.91 -3.82 15.16
N PRO A 68 18.31 -3.23 16.30
CA PRO A 68 17.69 -2.03 16.82
C PRO A 68 17.69 -0.90 15.79
N LEU A 69 16.59 -0.20 15.67
CA LEU A 69 16.47 0.94 14.78
C LEU A 69 17.14 2.17 15.43
N HIS A 70 18.32 2.54 14.94
CA HIS A 70 19.03 3.74 15.38
C HIS A 70 18.70 4.90 14.44
N LEU A 71 17.83 5.78 14.86
CA LEU A 71 17.41 6.95 14.09
C LEU A 71 18.04 8.23 14.63
N ALA A 72 18.44 9.12 13.74
CA ALA A 72 18.68 10.51 14.09
C ALA A 72 17.35 11.21 14.47
N ARG A 73 17.42 12.38 15.10
CA ARG A 73 16.22 13.11 15.54
C ARG A 73 15.22 13.33 14.41
N ASP A 74 15.67 13.85 13.27
CA ASP A 74 14.80 14.16 12.14
C ASP A 74 14.24 12.89 11.46
N GLU A 75 15.00 11.80 11.48
CA GLU A 75 14.53 10.50 11.01
C GLU A 75 13.43 9.93 11.92
N ALA A 76 13.56 10.12 13.24
CA ALA A 76 12.51 9.75 14.19
C ALA A 76 11.24 10.57 13.95
N LEU A 77 11.35 11.91 13.79
CA LEU A 77 10.21 12.77 13.46
C LEU A 77 9.53 12.34 12.16
N GLY A 78 10.31 12.05 11.11
CA GLY A 78 9.82 11.54 9.83
C GLY A 78 9.08 10.21 9.96
N LEU A 79 9.63 9.26 10.74
CA LEU A 79 8.99 7.98 11.02
C LEU A 79 7.62 8.17 11.68
N PHE A 80 7.54 8.99 12.74
CA PHE A 80 6.27 9.22 13.44
C PHE A 80 5.25 9.97 12.58
N LEU A 81 5.69 10.86 11.69
CA LEU A 81 4.82 11.49 10.69
C LEU A 81 4.23 10.46 9.72
N MET A 82 5.04 9.50 9.24
CA MET A 82 4.54 8.40 8.40
C MET A 82 3.57 7.50 9.17
N LEU A 83 3.86 7.20 10.44
CA LEU A 83 2.94 6.41 11.27
C LEU A 83 1.59 7.12 11.45
N GLN A 84 1.58 8.44 11.59
CA GLN A 84 0.35 9.24 11.65
C GLN A 84 -0.45 9.17 10.32
N LEU A 85 0.21 9.21 9.17
CA LEU A 85 -0.44 9.00 7.88
C LEU A 85 -1.13 7.63 7.83
N LEU A 86 -0.44 6.58 8.29
CA LEU A 86 -0.95 5.21 8.31
C LEU A 86 -2.08 4.98 9.34
N GLU A 87 -2.29 5.87 10.30
CA GLU A 87 -3.43 5.79 11.25
C GLU A 87 -4.78 5.87 10.53
N ASN A 88 -4.84 6.54 9.39
CA ASN A 88 -6.05 6.69 8.60
C ASN A 88 -6.34 5.50 7.65
N ILE A 89 -5.43 4.52 7.58
CA ILE A 89 -5.61 3.32 6.76
C ILE A 89 -6.03 2.17 7.68
N PRO A 90 -7.29 1.72 7.62
CA PRO A 90 -7.75 0.61 8.44
C PRO A 90 -7.09 -0.71 8.02
N ASP A 91 -6.92 -1.60 8.99
CA ASP A 91 -6.49 -2.98 8.77
C ASP A 91 -5.27 -3.14 7.83
N ILE A 92 -4.30 -2.23 7.98
CA ILE A 92 -3.04 -2.33 7.24
C ILE A 92 -2.37 -3.69 7.53
N PRO A 93 -1.90 -4.43 6.53
CA PRO A 93 -1.19 -5.68 6.76
C PRO A 93 -0.05 -5.50 7.75
N PHE A 94 0.11 -6.46 8.67
CA PHE A 94 1.11 -6.40 9.75
C PHE A 94 0.99 -5.17 10.68
N GLY A 95 -0.22 -4.65 10.88
CA GLY A 95 -0.49 -3.44 11.68
C GLY A 95 0.02 -3.46 13.14
N SER A 96 0.37 -4.64 13.70
CA SER A 96 1.04 -4.77 15.00
C SER A 96 2.36 -3.98 15.08
N VAL A 97 3.09 -3.85 13.96
CA VAL A 97 4.33 -3.06 13.88
C VAL A 97 4.06 -1.59 14.18
N ARG A 98 2.96 -1.04 13.64
CA ARG A 98 2.57 0.36 13.90
C ARG A 98 2.38 0.60 15.40
N ARG A 99 1.63 -0.28 16.08
CA ARG A 99 1.40 -0.17 17.53
C ARG A 99 2.72 -0.30 18.31
N HIS A 100 3.57 -1.24 17.93
CA HIS A 100 4.85 -1.41 18.58
C HIS A 100 5.73 -0.15 18.49
N LEU A 101 5.80 0.47 17.31
CA LEU A 101 6.57 1.70 17.11
C LEU A 101 5.94 2.90 17.82
N SER A 102 4.62 3.08 17.72
CA SER A 102 3.94 4.24 18.31
C SER A 102 3.82 4.20 19.83
N GLU A 103 3.88 3.01 20.45
CA GLU A 103 3.77 2.87 21.91
C GLU A 103 5.15 2.60 22.54
N HIS A 104 5.82 1.51 22.15
CA HIS A 104 7.06 1.07 22.79
C HIS A 104 8.27 1.89 22.37
N TYR A 105 8.49 2.04 21.06
CA TYR A 105 9.65 2.80 20.58
C TYR A 105 9.53 4.29 20.95
N TYR A 106 8.33 4.87 20.87
CA TYR A 106 8.07 6.23 21.32
C TYR A 106 8.44 6.45 22.80
N ALA A 107 8.09 5.52 23.68
CA ALA A 107 8.38 5.62 25.11
C ALA A 107 9.89 5.62 25.43
N GLU A 108 10.71 5.05 24.56
CA GLU A 108 12.17 4.99 24.71
C GLU A 108 12.89 6.24 24.17
N LEU A 109 12.18 7.12 23.44
CA LEU A 109 12.78 8.34 22.88
C LEU A 109 13.08 9.37 23.97
N PRO A 110 14.11 10.24 23.77
CA PRO A 110 14.35 11.40 24.63
C PRO A 110 13.12 12.32 24.70
N GLN A 111 12.90 12.94 25.87
CA GLN A 111 11.70 13.78 26.11
C GLN A 111 11.55 14.96 25.14
N ASP A 112 12.65 15.56 24.70
CA ASP A 112 12.65 16.64 23.72
C ASP A 112 12.17 16.16 22.35
N VAL A 113 12.54 14.94 21.94
CA VAL A 113 12.06 14.30 20.69
C VAL A 113 10.59 13.95 20.80
N GLN A 114 10.15 13.36 21.93
CA GLN A 114 8.73 13.10 22.20
C GLN A 114 7.88 14.39 22.14
N GLY A 115 8.39 15.48 22.74
CA GLY A 115 7.75 16.80 22.69
C GLY A 115 7.57 17.31 21.26
N ASN A 116 8.61 17.19 20.42
CA ASN A 116 8.54 17.58 19.01
C ASN A 116 7.55 16.71 18.21
N ILE A 117 7.51 15.39 18.44
CA ILE A 117 6.55 14.49 17.79
C ILE A 117 5.12 14.89 18.15
N ASN A 118 4.86 15.18 19.42
CA ASN A 118 3.52 15.62 19.84
C ASN A 118 3.16 16.96 19.20
N GLN A 119 4.10 17.90 19.14
CA GLN A 119 3.88 19.18 18.50
C GLN A 119 3.57 19.06 17.01
N LEU A 120 4.19 18.09 16.29
CA LEU A 120 3.88 17.86 14.87
C LEU A 120 2.40 17.59 14.61
N LYS A 121 1.70 16.91 15.53
CA LYS A 121 0.28 16.61 15.42
C LYS A 121 -0.61 17.86 15.37
N ASP A 122 -0.16 18.95 15.95
CA ASP A 122 -0.89 20.24 15.97
C ASP A 122 -0.73 21.01 14.66
N TYR A 123 0.33 20.72 13.88
CA TYR A 123 0.67 21.48 12.67
C TYR A 123 0.45 20.71 11.36
N ILE A 124 0.38 19.34 11.40
CA ILE A 124 0.18 18.51 10.23
C ILE A 124 -0.96 17.54 10.47
N SER A 125 -1.90 17.49 9.53
CA SER A 125 -3.00 16.54 9.54
C SER A 125 -3.21 15.94 8.15
N PHE A 126 -3.36 14.62 8.08
CA PHE A 126 -3.70 13.91 6.86
C PHE A 126 -5.21 13.67 6.82
N ARG A 127 -5.91 14.39 5.95
CA ARG A 127 -7.35 14.23 5.76
C ARG A 127 -7.59 13.21 4.65
N MET A 128 -7.77 11.97 5.02
CA MET A 128 -8.22 10.92 4.12
C MET A 128 -9.74 10.74 4.27
N MET A 129 -10.40 10.22 3.23
CA MET A 129 -11.80 9.86 3.37
C MET A 129 -11.93 8.80 4.48
N PRO A 130 -12.76 9.04 5.51
CA PRO A 130 -12.97 8.05 6.55
C PRO A 130 -13.61 6.81 5.91
N THR A 131 -12.94 5.68 6.03
CA THR A 131 -13.56 4.41 5.71
C THR A 131 -14.03 3.76 7.02
N HIS A 132 -15.25 3.30 7.02
CA HIS A 132 -15.81 2.53 8.14
C HIS A 132 -15.84 1.03 7.82
N ALA A 133 -15.13 0.60 6.80
CA ALA A 133 -15.16 -0.77 6.33
C ALA A 133 -13.97 -1.55 6.89
N ASP A 134 -14.24 -2.39 7.89
CA ASP A 134 -13.25 -3.30 8.46
C ASP A 134 -12.82 -4.36 7.42
N ALA A 135 -11.53 -4.59 7.28
CA ALA A 135 -10.93 -5.57 6.39
C ALA A 135 -9.95 -6.50 7.13
N PRO A 136 -10.40 -7.27 8.14
CA PRO A 136 -9.55 -7.95 9.11
C PRO A 136 -8.65 -9.04 8.49
N HIS A 137 -8.85 -9.38 7.23
CA HIS A 137 -8.12 -10.46 6.56
C HIS A 137 -6.93 -9.99 5.70
N THR A 138 -6.59 -8.70 5.68
CA THR A 138 -5.53 -8.15 4.80
C THR A 138 -4.18 -8.83 4.99
N SER A 139 -3.75 -9.09 6.23
CA SER A 139 -2.49 -9.78 6.51
C SER A 139 -2.47 -11.21 5.94
N LEU A 140 -3.57 -11.95 6.10
CA LEU A 140 -3.68 -13.32 5.61
C LEU A 140 -3.78 -13.37 4.08
N ILE A 141 -4.46 -12.40 3.47
CA ILE A 141 -4.52 -12.24 2.02
C ILE A 141 -3.12 -11.98 1.45
N LEU A 142 -2.38 -11.05 2.07
CA LEU A 142 -1.02 -10.73 1.64
C LEU A 142 -0.07 -11.92 1.82
N GLU A 143 -0.18 -12.66 2.93
CA GLU A 143 0.59 -13.89 3.15
C GLU A 143 0.28 -14.95 2.09
N ALA A 144 -0.99 -15.14 1.74
CA ALA A 144 -1.41 -16.07 0.68
C ALA A 144 -0.84 -15.65 -0.69
N ALA A 145 -0.85 -14.35 -1.01
CA ALA A 145 -0.28 -13.82 -2.25
C ALA A 145 1.25 -14.02 -2.32
N LEU A 146 1.97 -13.69 -1.25
CA LEU A 146 3.43 -13.88 -1.17
C LEU A 146 3.85 -15.34 -1.33
N ASN A 147 3.05 -16.27 -0.82
CA ASN A 147 3.30 -17.72 -0.91
C ASN A 147 2.57 -18.37 -2.09
N LYS A 148 1.92 -17.59 -2.96
CA LYS A 148 1.15 -18.06 -4.12
C LYS A 148 0.11 -19.14 -3.78
N ARG A 149 -0.46 -19.05 -2.58
CA ARG A 149 -1.39 -20.03 -2.04
C ARG A 149 -2.84 -19.69 -2.36
N LYS A 150 -3.64 -20.73 -2.60
CA LYS A 150 -5.09 -20.61 -2.76
C LYS A 150 -5.73 -20.24 -1.41
N VAL A 151 -6.77 -19.43 -1.49
CA VAL A 151 -7.63 -19.13 -0.34
C VAL A 151 -9.06 -19.60 -0.63
N ASN A 152 -9.75 -20.09 0.40
CA ASN A 152 -11.18 -20.31 0.40
C ASN A 152 -11.83 -19.21 1.23
N MET A 153 -12.70 -18.42 0.62
CA MET A 153 -13.33 -17.28 1.27
C MET A 153 -14.84 -17.28 1.15
N HIS A 154 -15.52 -16.85 2.22
CA HIS A 154 -16.93 -16.50 2.20
C HIS A 154 -17.05 -15.03 1.85
N TYR A 155 -17.54 -14.71 0.66
CA TYR A 155 -17.53 -13.36 0.10
C TYR A 155 -18.94 -12.82 -0.11
N ARG A 156 -19.20 -11.60 0.37
CA ARG A 156 -20.48 -10.87 0.21
C ARG A 156 -20.46 -10.10 -1.10
N SER A 157 -21.21 -10.59 -2.08
CA SER A 157 -21.43 -9.92 -3.37
C SER A 157 -22.79 -9.22 -3.40
N ALA A 158 -23.08 -8.46 -4.47
CA ALA A 158 -24.39 -7.82 -4.67
C ALA A 158 -25.53 -8.87 -4.77
N SER A 159 -25.25 -10.09 -5.22
CA SER A 159 -26.22 -11.21 -5.33
C SER A 159 -26.27 -12.10 -4.08
N GLY A 160 -25.62 -11.71 -2.99
CA GLY A 160 -25.56 -12.47 -1.73
C GLY A 160 -24.16 -12.98 -1.40
N ALA A 161 -24.05 -13.65 -0.25
CA ALA A 161 -22.81 -14.22 0.21
C ALA A 161 -22.60 -15.65 -0.34
N LYS A 162 -21.38 -15.94 -0.78
CA LYS A 162 -21.02 -17.25 -1.35
C LYS A 162 -19.59 -17.64 -1.03
N TRP A 163 -19.33 -18.93 -0.97
CA TRP A 163 -17.98 -19.47 -0.90
C TRP A 163 -17.32 -19.42 -2.29
N THR A 164 -16.07 -19.00 -2.31
CA THR A 164 -15.27 -18.99 -3.53
C THR A 164 -13.82 -19.29 -3.21
N GLN A 165 -13.15 -19.95 -4.14
CA GLN A 165 -11.73 -20.26 -4.04
C GLN A 165 -10.98 -19.48 -5.11
N VAL A 166 -9.93 -18.79 -4.69
CA VAL A 166 -9.15 -17.91 -5.55
C VAL A 166 -7.67 -17.90 -5.12
N TYR A 167 -6.79 -17.46 -6.01
CA TYR A 167 -5.40 -17.20 -5.71
C TYR A 167 -5.18 -15.68 -5.67
N PRO A 168 -4.99 -15.08 -4.50
CA PRO A 168 -4.65 -13.66 -4.40
C PRO A 168 -3.31 -13.38 -5.08
N ILE A 169 -3.21 -12.27 -5.80
CA ILE A 169 -1.94 -11.82 -6.40
C ILE A 169 -1.36 -10.60 -5.68
N GLY A 170 -2.09 -10.04 -4.74
CA GLY A 170 -1.66 -8.93 -3.90
C GLY A 170 -2.81 -8.16 -3.30
N LEU A 171 -2.46 -7.02 -2.69
CA LEU A 171 -3.39 -6.04 -2.14
C LEU A 171 -2.95 -4.64 -2.54
N TYR A 172 -3.90 -3.78 -2.83
CA TYR A 172 -3.66 -2.34 -2.91
C TYR A 172 -4.78 -1.56 -2.22
N PHE A 173 -4.43 -0.39 -1.72
CA PHE A 173 -5.36 0.50 -1.04
C PHE A 173 -5.72 1.65 -1.97
N ASP A 174 -7.00 1.83 -2.23
CA ASP A 174 -7.50 2.89 -3.08
C ASP A 174 -8.87 3.38 -2.62
N HIS A 175 -9.12 4.70 -2.72
CA HIS A 175 -10.39 5.33 -2.33
C HIS A 175 -10.95 4.85 -0.99
N GLY A 176 -10.05 4.59 -0.02
CA GLY A 176 -10.44 4.17 1.32
C GLY A 176 -10.71 2.68 1.49
N TYR A 177 -10.48 1.84 0.50
CA TYR A 177 -10.71 0.39 0.56
C TYR A 177 -9.48 -0.40 0.15
N TRP A 178 -9.34 -1.57 0.77
CA TRP A 178 -8.39 -2.58 0.33
C TRP A 178 -8.99 -3.41 -0.80
N TYR A 179 -8.28 -3.51 -1.89
CA TYR A 179 -8.63 -4.32 -3.06
C TYR A 179 -7.68 -5.50 -3.19
N MET A 180 -8.26 -6.66 -3.48
CA MET A 180 -7.56 -7.92 -3.70
C MET A 180 -7.85 -8.39 -5.13
N PRO A 181 -6.98 -8.14 -6.11
CA PRO A 181 -7.03 -8.84 -7.36
C PRO A 181 -6.64 -10.30 -7.12
N ALA A 182 -7.42 -11.22 -7.64
CA ALA A 182 -7.21 -12.66 -7.44
C ALA A 182 -7.57 -13.45 -8.68
N HIS A 183 -6.73 -14.44 -8.99
CA HIS A 183 -6.96 -15.38 -10.09
C HIS A 183 -8.05 -16.38 -9.70
N SER A 184 -9.09 -16.45 -10.52
CA SER A 184 -10.22 -17.36 -10.37
C SER A 184 -10.52 -18.02 -11.70
N ARG A 185 -10.31 -19.32 -11.81
CA ARG A 185 -10.40 -20.08 -13.06
C ARG A 185 -9.43 -19.52 -14.10
N ASP A 186 -9.94 -18.82 -15.14
CA ASP A 186 -9.14 -18.33 -16.27
C ASP A 186 -8.96 -16.80 -16.31
N ARG A 187 -9.34 -16.10 -15.25
CA ARG A 187 -9.27 -14.63 -15.20
C ARG A 187 -8.96 -14.10 -13.81
N ILE A 188 -8.45 -12.87 -13.76
CA ILE A 188 -8.29 -12.12 -12.52
C ILE A 188 -9.57 -11.34 -12.26
N ILE A 189 -10.07 -11.46 -11.05
CA ILE A 189 -11.27 -10.77 -10.56
C ILE A 189 -10.83 -9.87 -9.39
N LEU A 190 -11.36 -8.66 -9.37
CA LEU A 190 -11.10 -7.69 -8.31
C LEU A 190 -12.11 -7.86 -7.18
N TYR A 191 -11.62 -8.12 -5.98
CA TYR A 191 -12.42 -8.26 -4.77
C TYR A 191 -12.12 -7.12 -3.79
N ARG A 192 -13.13 -6.62 -3.10
CA ARG A 192 -12.94 -5.71 -1.97
C ARG A 192 -12.76 -6.52 -0.68
N SER A 193 -11.70 -6.21 0.08
CA SER A 193 -11.34 -7.02 1.26
C SER A 193 -12.34 -6.88 2.42
N ASP A 194 -13.01 -5.73 2.53
CA ASP A 194 -14.08 -5.49 3.53
C ASP A 194 -15.34 -6.37 3.31
N ARG A 195 -15.46 -6.98 2.14
CA ARG A 195 -16.55 -7.91 1.82
C ARG A 195 -16.21 -9.37 2.10
N VAL A 196 -14.99 -9.65 2.54
CA VAL A 196 -14.56 -10.99 2.95
C VAL A 196 -15.02 -11.24 4.37
N ILE A 197 -16.00 -12.13 4.55
CA ILE A 197 -16.58 -12.48 5.86
C ILE A 197 -15.65 -13.44 6.61
N THR A 198 -15.12 -14.43 5.90
CA THR A 198 -14.22 -15.44 6.45
C THR A 198 -13.22 -15.83 5.36
N LEU A 199 -11.99 -16.11 5.75
CA LEU A 199 -10.93 -16.50 4.85
C LEU A 199 -10.05 -17.58 5.49
N THR A 200 -9.76 -18.64 4.73
CA THR A 200 -8.82 -19.70 5.11
C THR A 200 -7.84 -19.95 3.97
N MET A 201 -6.57 -20.12 4.31
CA MET A 201 -5.53 -20.45 3.35
C MET A 201 -5.49 -21.96 3.14
N LEU A 202 -5.39 -22.38 1.87
CA LEU A 202 -5.28 -23.78 1.46
C LEU A 202 -3.82 -24.11 1.11
N ASP A 203 -3.47 -25.39 1.04
CA ASP A 203 -2.09 -25.81 0.73
C ASP A 203 -1.78 -25.79 -0.78
N GLU A 204 -2.79 -25.63 -1.62
CA GLU A 204 -2.63 -25.55 -3.07
C GLU A 204 -1.92 -24.27 -3.48
N THR A 205 -0.90 -24.38 -4.35
CA THR A 205 -0.13 -23.27 -4.90
C THR A 205 -0.25 -23.19 -6.43
N LEU A 206 0.00 -22.01 -7.00
CA LEU A 206 0.00 -21.79 -8.44
C LEU A 206 1.15 -20.85 -8.81
N ASP A 207 2.23 -21.38 -9.37
CA ASP A 207 3.46 -20.63 -9.64
C ASP A 207 3.34 -19.63 -10.81
N SER A 208 2.43 -19.86 -11.74
CA SER A 208 2.23 -19.05 -12.95
C SER A 208 1.44 -17.76 -12.75
N LEU A 209 1.23 -17.35 -11.49
CA LEU A 209 0.51 -16.10 -11.19
C LEU A 209 1.38 -14.88 -11.50
N PRO A 210 0.80 -13.82 -12.09
CA PRO A 210 1.48 -12.52 -12.18
C PRO A 210 1.65 -11.93 -10.78
N THR A 211 2.63 -11.07 -10.62
CA THR A 211 2.71 -10.19 -9.46
C THR A 211 1.66 -9.09 -9.53
N LEU A 212 1.39 -8.43 -8.40
CA LEU A 212 0.50 -7.27 -8.37
C LEU A 212 0.96 -6.16 -9.32
N GLN A 213 2.28 -5.90 -9.39
CA GLN A 213 2.85 -4.86 -10.25
C GLN A 213 2.69 -5.20 -11.74
N GLU A 214 2.93 -6.45 -12.13
CA GLU A 214 2.71 -6.91 -13.50
C GLU A 214 1.24 -6.80 -13.91
N TRP A 215 0.34 -7.15 -13.00
CA TRP A 215 -1.10 -7.01 -13.25
C TRP A 215 -1.52 -5.55 -13.37
N LEU A 216 -1.11 -4.66 -12.47
CA LEU A 216 -1.40 -3.23 -12.56
C LEU A 216 -0.89 -2.64 -13.88
N ALA A 217 0.35 -2.96 -14.28
CA ALA A 217 0.91 -2.51 -15.54
C ALA A 217 0.11 -3.04 -16.77
N SER A 218 -0.43 -4.27 -16.70
CA SER A 218 -1.28 -4.82 -17.76
C SER A 218 -2.65 -4.14 -17.82
N GLU A 219 -3.23 -3.78 -16.70
CA GLU A 219 -4.47 -3.00 -16.62
C GLU A 219 -4.29 -1.62 -17.24
N ASP A 220 -3.17 -0.94 -16.94
CA ASP A 220 -2.82 0.37 -17.52
C ASP A 220 -2.56 0.32 -19.03
N SER A 221 -2.20 -0.86 -19.57
CA SER A 221 -1.95 -1.08 -20.99
C SER A 221 -3.18 -1.54 -21.79
N ARG A 222 -4.35 -1.64 -21.17
CA ARG A 222 -5.60 -2.03 -21.84
C ARG A 222 -5.91 -1.06 -22.98
N VAL A 223 -6.32 -1.64 -24.13
CA VAL A 223 -6.71 -0.83 -25.29
C VAL A 223 -8.02 -0.11 -24.96
N GLY A 224 -7.92 1.19 -24.71
CA GLY A 224 -9.08 2.05 -24.52
C GLY A 224 -9.65 2.57 -25.83
N ILE A 225 -10.90 2.95 -25.81
CA ILE A 225 -11.57 3.67 -26.88
C ILE A 225 -11.20 5.15 -26.78
N PRO A 226 -10.77 5.81 -27.87
CA PRO A 226 -10.54 7.24 -27.86
C PRO A 226 -11.77 7.97 -27.33
N SER A 227 -11.58 8.80 -26.32
CA SER A 227 -12.66 9.49 -25.64
C SER A 227 -12.32 10.97 -25.48
N LYS A 228 -13.34 11.80 -25.61
CA LYS A 228 -13.22 13.25 -25.45
C LYS A 228 -14.36 13.79 -24.61
N ILE A 229 -14.00 14.51 -23.57
CA ILE A 229 -14.95 15.15 -22.65
C ILE A 229 -14.64 16.65 -22.64
N ARG A 230 -15.66 17.44 -22.81
CA ARG A 230 -15.58 18.91 -22.72
C ARG A 230 -16.06 19.33 -21.35
N PHE A 231 -15.31 20.23 -20.72
CA PHE A 231 -15.65 20.81 -19.44
C PHE A 231 -15.88 22.31 -19.57
N THR A 232 -16.76 22.86 -18.75
CA THR A 232 -16.79 24.30 -18.50
C THR A 232 -15.60 24.71 -17.64
N ALA A 233 -15.39 26.01 -17.43
CA ALA A 233 -14.35 26.50 -16.55
C ALA A 233 -14.50 26.01 -15.10
N LEU A 234 -15.73 25.83 -14.63
CA LEU A 234 -16.03 25.26 -13.31
C LEU A 234 -15.75 23.74 -13.31
N GLY A 235 -16.24 23.05 -14.34
CA GLY A 235 -16.03 21.61 -14.50
C GLY A 235 -14.57 21.21 -14.52
N ALA A 236 -13.71 21.97 -15.19
CA ALA A 236 -12.28 21.70 -15.26
C ALA A 236 -11.60 21.88 -13.89
N ARG A 237 -11.95 22.92 -13.10
CA ARG A 237 -11.45 23.07 -11.73
C ARG A 237 -11.88 21.91 -10.83
N LEU A 238 -13.11 21.42 -10.99
CA LEU A 238 -13.57 20.23 -10.27
C LEU A 238 -12.79 18.97 -10.70
N ALA A 239 -12.42 18.90 -11.97
CA ALA A 239 -11.67 17.78 -12.55
C ALA A 239 -10.19 17.70 -12.11
N GLU A 240 -9.59 18.81 -11.67
CA GLU A 240 -8.20 18.84 -11.18
C GLU A 240 -7.93 17.84 -10.03
N SER A 241 -8.93 17.61 -9.21
CA SER A 241 -8.84 16.65 -8.08
C SER A 241 -9.21 15.21 -8.46
N ASP A 242 -9.58 14.96 -9.71
CA ASP A 242 -10.01 13.66 -10.19
C ASP A 242 -8.88 12.88 -10.83
N ALA A 243 -8.66 11.64 -10.40
CA ALA A 243 -7.57 10.82 -10.91
C ALA A 243 -7.62 10.58 -12.43
N LEU A 244 -8.84 10.49 -12.99
CA LEU A 244 -9.01 10.27 -14.44
C LEU A 244 -8.88 11.55 -15.26
N PHE A 245 -9.38 12.67 -14.74
CA PHE A 245 -9.53 13.91 -15.50
C PHE A 245 -8.54 15.02 -15.12
N HIS A 246 -7.52 14.72 -14.29
CA HIS A 246 -6.55 15.72 -13.81
C HIS A 246 -5.76 16.45 -14.89
N ASN A 247 -5.67 15.89 -16.11
CA ASN A 247 -4.94 16.46 -17.25
C ASN A 247 -5.87 17.16 -18.25
N VAL A 248 -6.86 17.93 -17.79
CA VAL A 248 -7.70 18.75 -18.68
C VAL A 248 -6.83 19.81 -19.36
N SER A 249 -6.75 19.78 -20.69
CA SER A 249 -5.99 20.77 -21.45
C SER A 249 -6.75 22.09 -21.58
N HIS A 250 -6.07 23.19 -21.27
CA HIS A 250 -6.58 24.55 -21.49
C HIS A 250 -6.25 24.97 -22.92
N GLN A 251 -7.24 25.00 -23.81
CA GLN A 251 -7.07 25.59 -25.14
C GLN A 251 -7.70 26.98 -25.13
N GLU A 252 -6.89 28.00 -25.35
CA GLU A 252 -7.38 29.38 -25.52
C GLU A 252 -8.47 29.45 -26.58
N GLY A 253 -9.66 29.89 -26.17
CA GLY A 253 -10.79 30.17 -27.08
C GLY A 253 -11.73 28.99 -27.40
N ARG A 254 -11.49 27.76 -26.94
CA ARG A 254 -12.32 26.57 -27.28
C ARG A 254 -12.87 25.75 -26.11
N GLY A 255 -12.81 26.25 -24.89
CA GLY A 255 -13.21 25.49 -23.69
C GLY A 255 -12.10 24.53 -23.23
N GLN A 256 -12.35 23.88 -22.12
CA GLN A 256 -11.38 22.97 -21.48
C GLN A 256 -11.77 21.55 -21.85
N GLU A 257 -10.86 20.80 -22.48
CA GLU A 257 -11.14 19.47 -22.98
C GLU A 257 -10.18 18.45 -22.39
N TRP A 258 -10.73 17.31 -22.01
CA TRP A 258 -9.95 16.10 -21.70
C TRP A 258 -10.02 15.16 -22.92
N GLN A 259 -8.88 14.60 -23.26
CA GLN A 259 -8.75 13.58 -24.30
C GLN A 259 -7.90 12.43 -23.77
N GLY A 260 -8.37 11.22 -23.95
CA GLY A 260 -7.69 10.03 -23.49
C GLY A 260 -8.34 8.76 -24.02
N TYR A 261 -7.94 7.63 -23.46
CA TYR A 261 -8.46 6.32 -23.82
C TYR A 261 -9.17 5.72 -22.61
N ILE A 262 -10.42 5.28 -22.80
CA ILE A 262 -11.23 4.65 -21.75
C ILE A 262 -11.59 3.24 -22.21
N PRO A 263 -11.22 2.18 -21.47
CA PRO A 263 -11.67 0.82 -21.74
C PRO A 263 -13.19 0.70 -21.72
N VAL A 264 -13.76 -0.09 -22.62
CA VAL A 264 -15.23 -0.27 -22.72
C VAL A 264 -15.82 -0.77 -21.40
N GLU A 265 -15.09 -1.61 -20.70
CA GLU A 265 -15.48 -2.17 -19.40
C GLU A 265 -15.67 -1.09 -18.33
N GLU A 266 -14.98 0.04 -18.49
CA GLU A 266 -15.03 1.18 -17.57
C GLU A 266 -16.11 2.21 -17.90
N PHE A 267 -16.76 2.08 -19.05
CA PHE A 267 -17.82 3.03 -19.43
C PHE A 267 -18.92 3.17 -18.37
N GLY A 268 -19.28 2.06 -17.71
CA GLY A 268 -20.25 2.07 -16.63
C GLY A 268 -19.77 2.84 -15.40
N TYR A 269 -18.50 2.77 -15.06
CA TYR A 269 -17.90 3.55 -13.98
C TYR A 269 -17.75 5.02 -14.37
N VAL A 270 -17.15 5.30 -15.52
CA VAL A 270 -16.90 6.67 -16.00
C VAL A 270 -18.21 7.43 -16.22
N SER A 271 -19.26 6.77 -16.72
CA SER A 271 -20.58 7.39 -16.89
C SER A 271 -21.16 7.87 -15.55
N ARG A 272 -20.99 7.08 -14.46
CA ARG A 272 -21.42 7.50 -13.11
C ARG A 272 -20.53 8.61 -12.55
N LEU A 273 -19.20 8.51 -12.78
CA LEU A 273 -18.26 9.54 -12.37
C LEU A 273 -18.61 10.90 -13.00
N LEU A 274 -19.02 10.91 -14.27
CA LEU A 274 -19.41 12.13 -14.97
C LEU A 274 -20.67 12.79 -14.41
N LEU A 275 -21.57 12.04 -13.76
CA LEU A 275 -22.76 12.62 -13.12
C LEU A 275 -22.42 13.64 -12.01
N LYS A 276 -21.28 13.49 -11.32
CA LYS A 276 -20.87 14.44 -10.27
C LYS A 276 -20.59 15.84 -10.80
N TYR A 277 -20.30 15.97 -12.11
CA TYR A 277 -20.03 17.24 -12.76
C TYR A 277 -21.33 17.93 -13.23
N GLY A 278 -22.44 17.21 -13.26
CA GLY A 278 -23.71 17.76 -13.72
C GLY A 278 -23.62 18.38 -15.12
N PRO A 279 -24.03 19.66 -15.30
CA PRO A 279 -23.97 20.35 -16.58
C PRO A 279 -22.54 20.77 -16.97
N GLU A 280 -21.56 20.61 -16.08
CA GLU A 280 -20.21 21.12 -16.27
C GLU A 280 -19.31 20.19 -17.10
N ALA A 281 -19.79 18.98 -17.47
CA ALA A 281 -19.09 18.01 -18.28
C ALA A 281 -19.97 17.43 -19.38
N GLU A 282 -19.46 17.43 -20.62
CA GLU A 282 -20.14 16.86 -21.78
C GLU A 282 -19.25 15.81 -22.46
N VAL A 283 -19.76 14.60 -22.65
CA VAL A 283 -19.10 13.58 -23.49
C VAL A 283 -19.26 13.95 -24.95
N VAL A 284 -18.17 14.29 -25.63
CA VAL A 284 -18.16 14.58 -27.07
C VAL A 284 -18.17 13.29 -27.88
N TYR A 285 -17.29 12.37 -27.53
CA TYR A 285 -17.22 10.99 -28.03
C TYR A 285 -16.56 10.07 -26.99
N PRO A 286 -16.75 8.74 -27.02
CA PRO A 286 -17.55 7.99 -28.02
C PRO A 286 -19.05 8.08 -27.75
N LYS A 287 -19.84 7.72 -28.78
CA LYS A 287 -21.31 7.78 -28.74
C LYS A 287 -21.89 6.82 -27.67
N GLU A 288 -21.24 5.68 -27.47
CA GLU A 288 -21.64 4.67 -26.50
C GLU A 288 -21.59 5.23 -25.07
N LEU A 289 -20.47 5.86 -24.68
CA LEU A 289 -20.34 6.51 -23.37
C LEU A 289 -21.35 7.65 -23.22
N ARG A 290 -21.52 8.50 -24.25
CA ARG A 290 -22.50 9.58 -24.24
C ARG A 290 -23.93 9.06 -24.04
N THR A 291 -24.26 7.93 -24.65
CA THR A 291 -25.58 7.29 -24.51
C THR A 291 -25.81 6.78 -23.09
N LEU A 292 -24.77 6.18 -22.46
CA LEU A 292 -24.85 5.74 -21.06
C LEU A 292 -25.06 6.92 -20.11
N VAL A 293 -24.27 8.00 -20.26
CA VAL A 293 -24.42 9.20 -19.43
C VAL A 293 -25.80 9.78 -19.57
N ARG A 294 -26.32 9.94 -20.81
CA ARG A 294 -27.68 10.46 -21.06
C ARG A 294 -28.74 9.61 -20.39
N LYS A 295 -28.63 8.27 -20.49
CA LYS A 295 -29.57 7.36 -19.82
C LYS A 295 -29.54 7.55 -18.31
N LEU A 296 -28.36 7.59 -17.70
CA LEU A 296 -28.22 7.79 -16.26
C LEU A 296 -28.79 9.13 -15.81
N LEU A 297 -28.60 10.21 -16.59
CA LEU A 297 -29.20 11.52 -16.29
C LEU A 297 -30.74 11.46 -16.32
N GLN A 298 -31.31 10.78 -17.32
CA GLN A 298 -32.75 10.57 -17.40
C GLN A 298 -33.29 9.76 -16.21
N ASP A 299 -32.63 8.63 -15.93
CA ASP A 299 -33.01 7.79 -14.78
C ASP A 299 -32.87 8.53 -13.44
N SER A 300 -31.87 9.42 -13.31
CA SER A 300 -31.69 10.26 -12.11
C SER A 300 -32.73 11.37 -11.98
N LEU A 301 -33.29 11.84 -13.06
CA LEU A 301 -34.34 12.89 -13.05
C LEU A 301 -35.69 12.34 -12.65
N ASN A 302 -36.02 11.09 -13.06
CA ASN A 302 -37.36 10.52 -12.86
C ASN A 302 -37.89 10.62 -11.40
N PRO A 303 -37.10 10.30 -10.34
CA PRO A 303 -37.59 10.40 -8.97
C PRO A 303 -38.02 11.83 -8.54
N TYR A 304 -37.49 12.85 -9.20
CA TYR A 304 -37.78 14.27 -8.88
C TYR A 304 -38.93 14.85 -9.70
N LEU A 305 -39.46 14.12 -10.69
CA LEU A 305 -40.60 14.53 -11.49
C LEU A 305 -41.94 14.02 -10.94
N GLU A 306 -41.88 12.99 -10.07
CA GLU A 306 -43.07 12.38 -9.47
C GLU A 306 -43.59 13.16 -8.24
N ASP A 307 -42.83 14.10 -7.66
CA ASP A 307 -43.17 14.87 -6.46
C ASP A 307 -43.90 16.22 -6.73
N ASP A 308 -44.12 16.58 -7.99
CA ASP A 308 -44.79 17.84 -8.35
C ASP A 308 -46.37 17.73 -8.43
N GLU A 309 -46.96 16.63 -7.97
CA GLU A 309 -48.39 16.39 -7.95
C GLU A 309 -49.04 16.40 -6.53
N GLU A 310 -48.36 16.96 -5.48
CA GLU A 310 -49.00 17.17 -4.16
C GLU A 310 -49.34 18.62 -3.88
#